data_563aa9cf38794eeaf4ff6e15f1edc920
#
_entry.id   563aa9cf38794eeaf4ff6e15f1edc920
#
_cell.length_a   1.000
_cell.length_b   1.000
_cell.length_c   1.000
_cell.angle_alpha   90.00
_cell.angle_beta   90.00
_cell.angle_gamma   90.00
#
_symmetry.space_group_name_H-M   'P 1'
#
loop_
_entity.id
_entity.type
_entity.pdbx_description
1 polymer ?
#
loop_
_entity_poly.entity_id
_entity_poly.type
_entity_poly.pdbx_seq_one_letter_code
_entity_poly.pdbx_strand_id
1 'polypeptide(L)'
;MNCKFKFLFYICVCLLQLKAISQTIYNIDSELDSNKKTLTISQTISFKNTSNSKLDKIYLNDWANSYEGTESQLVNHLANQFNRSFYFSVKNKLGYTEIESINNENKSLKWSRLEDQLDIVEVKLIETINPGERIDVSIKYKVKLPDDKFTGYGINSSNKIFFRDFFISVSPFKKGDWILHSNLGLRDNSNLPSNYFINWKYANNYNLVTNLTNVST
;
A
#
# COMPACT_ATOMS: atom_id res chain seq x y z
N MET A 1 -16.96 43.30 -26.76
CA MET A 1 -16.88 42.34 -25.63
C MET A 1 -16.17 43.04 -24.48
N ASN A 2 -16.96 43.41 -23.43
CA ASN A 2 -16.56 44.32 -22.40
C ASN A 2 -15.33 43.86 -21.60
N CYS A 3 -14.41 44.76 -21.30
CA CYS A 3 -13.17 44.51 -20.54
C CYS A 3 -13.43 43.82 -19.19
N LYS A 4 -14.55 44.11 -18.54
CA LYS A 4 -15.01 43.48 -17.30
C LYS A 4 -15.33 42.00 -17.46
N PHE A 5 -15.83 41.56 -18.64
CA PHE A 5 -16.14 40.18 -18.92
C PHE A 5 -14.87 39.35 -19.19
N LYS A 6 -13.86 39.92 -19.84
CA LYS A 6 -12.55 39.31 -20.02
C LYS A 6 -11.83 39.11 -18.68
N PHE A 7 -11.89 40.11 -17.79
CA PHE A 7 -11.27 40.03 -16.47
C PHE A 7 -11.93 38.94 -15.60
N LEU A 8 -13.26 38.85 -15.61
CA LEU A 8 -14.00 37.83 -14.87
C LEU A 8 -13.70 36.43 -15.42
N PHE A 9 -13.55 36.27 -16.73
CA PHE A 9 -13.18 35.01 -17.37
C PHE A 9 -11.76 34.57 -16.98
N TYR A 10 -10.78 35.48 -16.94
CA TYR A 10 -9.42 35.18 -16.48
C TYR A 10 -9.37 34.76 -15.00
N ILE A 11 -10.14 35.42 -14.13
CA ILE A 11 -10.24 35.02 -12.71
C ILE A 11 -10.87 33.63 -12.60
N CYS A 12 -11.90 33.31 -13.35
CA CYS A 12 -12.54 31.99 -13.35
C CYS A 12 -11.59 30.89 -13.85
N VAL A 13 -10.78 31.15 -14.88
CA VAL A 13 -9.77 30.22 -15.40
C VAL A 13 -8.63 30.03 -14.40
N CYS A 14 -8.19 31.07 -13.72
CA CYS A 14 -7.17 30.95 -12.66
C CYS A 14 -7.67 30.17 -11.44
N LEU A 15 -8.95 30.32 -11.06
CA LEU A 15 -9.57 29.55 -9.98
C LEU A 15 -9.76 28.05 -10.33
N LEU A 16 -9.90 27.72 -11.61
CA LEU A 16 -9.98 26.33 -12.06
C LEU A 16 -8.64 25.60 -12.03
N GLN A 17 -7.52 26.30 -12.00
CA GLN A 17 -6.19 25.70 -11.95
C GLN A 17 -5.71 25.32 -10.53
N LEU A 18 -6.45 25.69 -9.47
CA LEU A 18 -6.05 25.44 -8.09
C LEU A 18 -6.45 24.07 -7.55
N LYS A 19 -6.86 23.12 -8.38
CA LYS A 19 -6.89 21.71 -8.00
C LYS A 19 -5.48 21.11 -8.13
N ALA A 20 -4.55 21.58 -7.31
CA ALA A 20 -3.38 20.79 -6.99
C ALA A 20 -3.89 19.55 -6.22
N ILE A 21 -4.16 18.48 -6.96
CA ILE A 21 -4.51 17.18 -6.37
C ILE A 21 -3.29 16.78 -5.56
N SER A 22 -3.39 17.00 -4.27
CA SER A 22 -2.37 16.54 -3.34
C SER A 22 -2.50 15.04 -3.21
N GLN A 23 -1.79 14.35 -4.06
CA GLN A 23 -1.71 12.89 -4.04
C GLN A 23 -0.71 12.44 -2.97
N THR A 24 -0.97 11.29 -2.37
CA THR A 24 0.05 10.57 -1.61
C THR A 24 1.15 10.12 -2.55
N ILE A 25 2.41 10.25 -2.11
CA ILE A 25 3.58 9.86 -2.89
C ILE A 25 4.22 8.66 -2.20
N TYR A 26 4.52 7.63 -2.97
CA TYR A 26 5.21 6.43 -2.51
C TYR A 26 6.56 6.33 -3.23
N ASN A 27 7.65 6.37 -2.46
CA ASN A 27 8.99 6.04 -2.94
C ASN A 27 9.33 4.67 -2.36
N ILE A 28 9.59 3.69 -3.22
CA ILE A 28 9.72 2.28 -2.85
C ILE A 28 10.99 1.72 -3.48
N ASP A 29 11.93 1.31 -2.63
CA ASP A 29 13.10 0.53 -3.02
C ASP A 29 12.84 -0.93 -2.65
N SER A 30 12.83 -1.81 -3.64
CA SER A 30 12.49 -3.22 -3.48
C SER A 30 13.59 -4.12 -4.02
N GLU A 31 14.06 -5.07 -3.22
CA GLU A 31 15.04 -6.08 -3.60
C GLU A 31 14.44 -7.48 -3.49
N LEU A 32 14.46 -8.23 -4.60
CA LEU A 32 13.95 -9.58 -4.68
C LEU A 32 15.06 -10.60 -4.43
N ASP A 33 14.92 -11.42 -3.39
CA ASP A 33 15.64 -12.69 -3.22
C ASP A 33 14.73 -13.84 -3.67
N SER A 34 14.92 -14.28 -4.91
CA SER A 34 14.09 -15.35 -5.49
C SER A 34 14.31 -16.72 -4.83
N ASN A 35 15.51 -16.99 -4.29
CA ASN A 35 15.81 -18.25 -3.61
C ASN A 35 15.05 -18.34 -2.29
N LYS A 36 14.99 -17.25 -1.53
CA LYS A 36 14.24 -17.17 -0.28
C LYS A 36 12.76 -16.85 -0.51
N LYS A 37 12.39 -16.47 -1.72
CA LYS A 37 11.04 -16.00 -2.08
C LYS A 37 10.62 -14.79 -1.21
N THR A 38 11.52 -13.83 -1.05
CA THR A 38 11.32 -12.65 -0.21
C THR A 38 11.61 -11.36 -0.96
N LEU A 39 10.84 -10.33 -0.62
CA LEU A 39 11.15 -8.94 -0.95
C LEU A 39 11.66 -8.24 0.30
N THR A 40 12.78 -7.53 0.20
CA THR A 40 13.21 -6.56 1.19
C THR A 40 12.82 -5.18 0.67
N ILE A 41 12.06 -4.43 1.44
CA ILE A 41 11.49 -3.15 1.00
C ILE A 41 11.87 -2.05 1.98
N SER A 42 12.39 -0.94 1.44
CA SER A 42 12.53 0.34 2.12
C SER A 42 11.62 1.34 1.40
N GLN A 43 10.68 1.92 2.12
CA GLN A 43 9.61 2.73 1.55
C GLN A 43 9.45 4.01 2.33
N THR A 44 9.22 5.13 1.61
CA THR A 44 8.77 6.39 2.20
C THR A 44 7.41 6.75 1.62
N ILE A 45 6.46 7.02 2.52
CA ILE A 45 5.10 7.47 2.20
C ILE A 45 5.01 8.94 2.57
N SER A 46 4.83 9.82 1.58
CA SER A 46 4.52 11.23 1.79
C SER A 46 3.01 11.43 1.76
N PHE A 47 2.38 11.38 2.95
CA PHE A 47 0.94 11.48 3.12
C PHE A 47 0.52 12.91 3.43
N LYS A 48 -0.51 13.42 2.76
CA LYS A 48 -1.15 14.70 3.08
C LYS A 48 -2.54 14.48 3.64
N ASN A 49 -2.82 15.12 4.77
CA ASN A 49 -4.17 15.16 5.32
C ASN A 49 -5.06 16.05 4.45
N THR A 50 -5.84 15.46 3.57
CA THR A 50 -6.81 16.18 2.71
C THR A 50 -8.19 16.31 3.33
N SER A 51 -8.37 15.87 4.57
CA SER A 51 -9.62 15.99 5.32
C SER A 51 -9.74 17.33 6.04
N ASN A 52 -10.89 17.59 6.63
CA ASN A 52 -11.13 18.74 7.49
C ASN A 52 -10.87 18.43 8.99
N SER A 53 -10.38 17.23 9.30
CA SER A 53 -10.13 16.77 10.67
C SER A 53 -8.64 16.68 10.96
N LYS A 54 -8.25 16.91 12.22
CA LYS A 54 -6.90 16.59 12.70
C LYS A 54 -6.75 15.08 12.82
N LEU A 55 -5.59 14.55 12.45
CA LEU A 55 -5.29 13.12 12.52
C LEU A 55 -4.17 12.89 13.52
N ASP A 56 -4.41 12.10 14.55
CA ASP A 56 -3.44 11.66 15.57
C ASP A 56 -2.86 10.27 15.26
N LYS A 57 -3.42 9.60 14.26
CA LYS A 57 -2.99 8.30 13.75
C LYS A 57 -3.30 8.16 12.28
N ILE A 58 -2.62 7.23 11.63
CA ILE A 58 -2.90 6.77 10.27
C ILE A 58 -3.08 5.25 10.29
N TYR A 59 -3.84 4.74 9.33
CA TYR A 59 -3.95 3.31 9.10
C TYR A 59 -3.28 2.95 7.77
N LEU A 60 -2.59 1.83 7.79
CA LEU A 60 -1.86 1.32 6.65
C LEU A 60 -2.41 -0.05 6.24
N ASN A 61 -2.60 -0.26 4.96
CA ASN A 61 -2.94 -1.54 4.37
C ASN A 61 -1.66 -2.31 4.07
N ASP A 62 -1.46 -3.43 4.74
CA ASP A 62 -0.37 -4.39 4.50
C ASP A 62 -0.98 -5.69 3.95
N TRP A 63 -1.51 -5.62 2.75
CA TRP A 63 -2.25 -6.73 2.16
C TRP A 63 -1.42 -7.98 1.87
N ALA A 64 -0.10 -7.85 1.79
CA ALA A 64 0.79 -9.00 1.71
C ALA A 64 0.74 -9.87 2.98
N ASN A 65 0.41 -9.29 4.14
CA ASN A 65 0.26 -10.03 5.39
C ASN A 65 -1.00 -10.88 5.49
N SER A 66 -1.99 -10.69 4.63
CA SER A 66 -3.21 -11.51 4.60
C SER A 66 -2.96 -12.99 4.31
N TYR A 67 -1.75 -13.34 3.87
CA TYR A 67 -1.34 -14.73 3.54
C TYR A 67 -0.60 -15.42 4.68
N GLU A 68 -0.52 -14.83 5.90
CA GLU A 68 0.30 -15.32 7.01
C GLU A 68 -0.24 -16.64 7.61
N GLY A 69 -1.54 -16.83 7.61
CA GLY A 69 -2.12 -18.03 8.27
C GLY A 69 -3.60 -18.19 7.98
N THR A 70 -4.24 -19.04 8.80
CA THR A 70 -5.66 -19.40 8.63
C THR A 70 -6.63 -18.42 9.27
N GLU A 71 -6.13 -17.45 10.04
CA GLU A 71 -6.95 -16.49 10.81
C GLU A 71 -7.27 -15.20 10.05
N SER A 72 -6.69 -15.03 8.83
CA SER A 72 -6.91 -13.82 8.06
C SER A 72 -8.30 -13.74 7.43
N GLN A 73 -8.76 -12.52 7.19
CA GLN A 73 -10.02 -12.26 6.48
C GLN A 73 -10.02 -12.88 5.07
N LEU A 74 -8.86 -12.89 4.39
CA LEU A 74 -8.69 -13.53 3.09
C LEU A 74 -9.01 -15.02 3.14
N VAL A 75 -8.44 -15.72 4.12
CA VAL A 75 -8.65 -17.18 4.26
C VAL A 75 -10.10 -17.50 4.58
N ASN A 76 -10.71 -16.73 5.47
CA ASN A 76 -12.13 -16.87 5.80
C ASN A 76 -13.02 -16.63 4.57
N HIS A 77 -12.71 -15.60 3.78
CA HIS A 77 -13.44 -15.32 2.54
C HIS A 77 -13.33 -16.48 1.53
N LEU A 78 -12.13 -16.99 1.29
CA LEU A 78 -11.90 -18.12 0.39
C LEU A 78 -12.58 -19.41 0.90
N ALA A 79 -12.54 -19.68 2.20
CA ALA A 79 -13.20 -20.82 2.80
C ALA A 79 -14.72 -20.78 2.61
N ASN A 80 -15.33 -19.60 2.73
CA ASN A 80 -16.76 -19.37 2.46
C ASN A 80 -17.13 -19.61 0.98
N GLN A 81 -16.13 -19.49 0.07
CA GLN A 81 -16.26 -19.86 -1.34
C GLN A 81 -15.86 -21.33 -1.61
N PHE A 82 -15.81 -22.18 -0.59
CA PHE A 82 -15.37 -23.58 -0.64
C PHE A 82 -13.90 -23.79 -1.08
N ASN A 83 -13.08 -22.72 -1.11
CA ASN A 83 -11.66 -22.84 -1.37
C ASN A 83 -10.89 -22.99 -0.06
N ARG A 84 -10.49 -24.23 0.24
CA ARG A 84 -9.74 -24.57 1.46
C ARG A 84 -8.25 -24.76 1.23
N SER A 85 -7.70 -24.21 0.15
CA SER A 85 -6.29 -24.41 -0.24
C SER A 85 -5.29 -23.95 0.84
N PHE A 86 -5.63 -22.94 1.64
CA PHE A 86 -4.81 -22.49 2.77
C PHE A 86 -4.72 -23.54 3.87
N TYR A 87 -5.84 -24.14 4.28
CA TYR A 87 -5.88 -25.12 5.36
C TYR A 87 -5.06 -26.38 5.06
N PHE A 88 -4.93 -26.75 3.78
CA PHE A 88 -4.15 -27.90 3.35
C PHE A 88 -2.73 -27.52 2.90
N SER A 89 -2.32 -26.28 3.09
CA SER A 89 -1.00 -25.81 2.70
C SER A 89 0.02 -25.98 3.82
N VAL A 90 1.24 -26.31 3.44
CA VAL A 90 2.38 -26.31 4.36
C VAL A 90 2.83 -24.85 4.61
N LYS A 91 3.32 -24.56 5.82
CA LYS A 91 3.67 -23.22 6.28
C LYS A 91 4.64 -22.47 5.36
N ASN A 92 5.58 -23.17 4.71
CA ASN A 92 6.54 -22.55 3.80
C ASN A 92 5.94 -22.03 2.47
N LYS A 93 4.68 -22.35 2.18
CA LYS A 93 3.92 -21.85 1.02
C LYS A 93 3.06 -20.63 1.34
N LEU A 94 2.94 -20.30 2.60
CA LEU A 94 2.24 -19.09 3.03
C LEU A 94 3.14 -17.85 2.87
N GLY A 95 2.51 -16.68 2.83
CA GLY A 95 3.20 -15.38 2.79
C GLY A 95 2.93 -14.59 4.06
N TYR A 96 3.77 -13.62 4.35
CA TYR A 96 3.60 -12.70 5.49
C TYR A 96 4.48 -11.47 5.30
N THR A 97 4.23 -10.45 6.10
CA THR A 97 5.06 -9.25 6.18
C THR A 97 5.68 -9.14 7.58
N GLU A 98 6.98 -8.94 7.62
CA GLU A 98 7.74 -8.63 8.82
C GLU A 98 8.15 -7.15 8.78
N ILE A 99 7.46 -6.32 9.58
CA ILE A 99 7.77 -4.89 9.69
C ILE A 99 8.93 -4.73 10.68
N GLU A 100 10.06 -4.21 10.21
CA GLU A 100 11.26 -3.97 11.00
C GLU A 100 11.19 -2.61 11.73
N SER A 101 10.69 -1.57 11.04
CA SER A 101 10.56 -0.24 11.62
C SER A 101 9.54 0.62 10.88
N ILE A 102 8.87 1.51 11.63
CA ILE A 102 8.06 2.61 11.10
C ILE A 102 8.53 3.88 11.79
N ASN A 103 8.98 4.86 11.01
CA ASN A 103 9.54 6.10 11.54
C ASN A 103 8.93 7.33 10.85
N ASN A 104 8.86 8.43 11.59
CA ASN A 104 8.71 9.76 11.03
C ASN A 104 10.02 10.50 11.26
N GLU A 105 10.69 10.94 10.20
CA GLU A 105 12.07 11.42 10.23
C GLU A 105 12.98 10.38 10.92
N ASN A 106 13.58 10.72 12.07
CA ASN A 106 14.45 9.82 12.85
C ASN A 106 13.79 9.29 14.13
N LYS A 107 12.46 9.49 14.29
CA LYS A 107 11.71 9.08 15.48
C LYS A 107 10.87 7.86 15.18
N SER A 108 11.01 6.80 15.97
CA SER A 108 10.20 5.60 15.87
C SER A 108 8.75 5.87 16.25
N LEU A 109 7.82 5.42 15.40
CA LEU A 109 6.39 5.49 15.65
C LEU A 109 5.90 4.21 16.33
N LYS A 110 4.93 4.34 17.23
CA LYS A 110 4.23 3.18 17.81
C LYS A 110 3.21 2.67 16.81
N TRP A 111 3.21 1.37 16.61
CA TRP A 111 2.27 0.73 15.69
C TRP A 111 1.82 -0.64 16.22
N SER A 112 0.66 -1.10 15.74
CA SER A 112 0.13 -2.45 16.00
C SER A 112 -0.75 -2.89 14.84
N ARG A 113 -0.86 -4.20 14.63
CA ARG A 113 -1.88 -4.78 13.74
C ARG A 113 -3.22 -4.80 14.46
N LEU A 114 -4.32 -4.66 13.72
CA LEU A 114 -5.65 -4.86 14.27
C LEU A 114 -5.89 -6.35 14.49
N GLU A 115 -6.50 -6.71 15.62
CA GLU A 115 -6.74 -8.11 15.99
C GLU A 115 -7.60 -8.85 14.95
N ASP A 116 -8.67 -8.20 14.46
CA ASP A 116 -9.61 -8.78 13.50
C ASP A 116 -9.18 -8.59 12.03
N GLN A 117 -8.15 -7.77 11.76
CA GLN A 117 -7.66 -7.42 10.43
C GLN A 117 -6.13 -7.37 10.43
N LEU A 118 -5.48 -8.54 10.40
CA LEU A 118 -4.02 -8.69 10.51
C LEU A 118 -3.23 -7.99 9.39
N ASP A 119 -3.88 -7.62 8.33
CA ASP A 119 -3.37 -6.87 7.19
C ASP A 119 -3.63 -5.35 7.27
N ILE A 120 -4.12 -4.88 8.42
CA ILE A 120 -4.27 -3.45 8.73
C ILE A 120 -3.36 -3.09 9.90
N VAL A 121 -2.57 -2.03 9.72
CA VAL A 121 -1.63 -1.51 10.72
C VAL A 121 -2.07 -0.13 11.19
N GLU A 122 -2.38 0.02 12.48
CA GLU A 122 -2.54 1.32 13.12
C GLU A 122 -1.19 1.90 13.46
N VAL A 123 -0.91 3.14 13.07
CA VAL A 123 0.31 3.88 13.39
C VAL A 123 -0.06 5.15 14.14
N LYS A 124 0.39 5.26 15.40
CA LYS A 124 0.18 6.45 16.23
C LYS A 124 1.22 7.51 15.89
N LEU A 125 0.77 8.71 15.58
CA LEU A 125 1.63 9.84 15.28
C LEU A 125 2.16 10.47 16.57
N ILE A 126 3.37 11.04 16.50
CA ILE A 126 3.94 11.79 17.64
C ILE A 126 3.24 13.15 17.77
N GLU A 127 2.97 13.78 16.62
CA GLU A 127 2.24 15.04 16.51
C GLU A 127 1.05 14.87 15.58
N THR A 128 -0.04 15.56 15.88
CA THR A 128 -1.23 15.50 15.04
C THR A 128 -0.99 16.23 13.71
N ILE A 129 -1.50 15.66 12.61
CA ILE A 129 -1.47 16.27 11.29
C ILE A 129 -2.74 17.14 11.12
N ASN A 130 -2.58 18.43 10.99
CA ASN A 130 -3.70 19.34 10.71
C ASN A 130 -4.20 19.19 9.26
N PRO A 131 -5.43 19.65 8.95
CA PRO A 131 -5.91 19.74 7.59
C PRO A 131 -4.93 20.47 6.67
N GLY A 132 -4.60 19.86 5.54
CA GLY A 132 -3.64 20.39 4.56
C GLY A 132 -2.17 20.09 4.82
N GLU A 133 -1.81 19.66 6.02
CA GLU A 133 -0.42 19.30 6.37
C GLU A 133 -0.01 17.93 5.77
N ARG A 134 1.31 17.74 5.69
CA ARG A 134 1.93 16.54 5.16
C ARG A 134 2.85 15.90 6.20
N ILE A 135 2.93 14.57 6.18
CA ILE A 135 3.89 13.80 6.95
C ILE A 135 4.59 12.79 6.06
N ASP A 136 5.88 12.58 6.31
CA ASP A 136 6.66 11.52 5.68
C ASP A 136 6.86 10.37 6.68
N VAL A 137 6.42 9.18 6.28
CA VAL A 137 6.55 7.96 7.06
C VAL A 137 7.46 7.00 6.33
N SER A 138 8.58 6.64 6.95
CA SER A 138 9.54 5.67 6.41
C SER A 138 9.32 4.31 7.05
N ILE A 139 9.23 3.27 6.22
CA ILE A 139 8.96 1.90 6.65
C ILE A 139 10.03 0.98 6.08
N LYS A 140 10.59 0.10 6.92
CA LYS A 140 11.44 -1.01 6.48
C LYS A 140 10.76 -2.32 6.84
N TYR A 141 10.68 -3.22 5.88
CA TYR A 141 9.99 -4.49 6.07
C TYR A 141 10.43 -5.55 5.05
N LYS A 142 10.12 -6.80 5.36
CA LYS A 142 10.28 -7.94 4.47
C LYS A 142 8.94 -8.57 4.16
N VAL A 143 8.73 -8.92 2.90
CA VAL A 143 7.56 -9.67 2.45
C VAL A 143 7.99 -11.07 2.04
N LYS A 144 7.47 -12.08 2.70
CA LYS A 144 7.53 -13.47 2.24
C LYS A 144 6.43 -13.69 1.21
N LEU A 145 6.82 -14.11 0.01
CA LEU A 145 5.86 -14.35 -1.08
C LEU A 145 5.16 -15.70 -0.88
N PRO A 146 3.83 -15.74 -0.98
CA PRO A 146 3.07 -17.00 -0.95
C PRO A 146 3.20 -17.78 -2.29
N ASP A 147 2.67 -18.98 -2.30
CA ASP A 147 2.40 -19.75 -3.52
C ASP A 147 1.24 -19.06 -4.29
N ASP A 148 1.39 -18.84 -5.59
CA ASP A 148 0.42 -18.08 -6.41
C ASP A 148 -0.94 -18.80 -6.56
N LYS A 149 -1.00 -20.10 -6.27
CA LYS A 149 -2.23 -20.90 -6.35
C LYS A 149 -3.39 -20.39 -5.49
N PHE A 150 -3.10 -19.56 -4.47
CA PHE A 150 -4.15 -19.06 -3.57
C PHE A 150 -5.02 -18.00 -4.26
N THR A 151 -4.40 -17.00 -4.88
CA THR A 151 -5.11 -15.84 -5.47
C THR A 151 -4.48 -15.32 -6.76
N GLY A 152 -3.43 -15.98 -7.26
CA GLY A 152 -2.61 -15.48 -8.37
C GLY A 152 -1.56 -14.43 -7.96
N TYR A 153 -1.42 -14.11 -6.66
CA TYR A 153 -0.32 -13.30 -6.12
C TYR A 153 0.74 -14.22 -5.52
N GLY A 154 2.01 -13.94 -5.79
CA GLY A 154 3.13 -14.69 -5.24
C GLY A 154 3.97 -15.38 -6.30
N ILE A 155 4.55 -16.54 -5.97
CA ILE A 155 5.46 -17.29 -6.83
C ILE A 155 4.88 -18.64 -7.21
N ASN A 156 4.96 -19.01 -8.50
CA ASN A 156 4.51 -20.30 -8.97
C ASN A 156 5.63 -21.34 -9.03
N SER A 157 5.25 -22.57 -9.40
CA SER A 157 6.18 -23.71 -9.53
C SER A 157 7.25 -23.51 -10.61
N SER A 158 7.03 -22.63 -11.58
CA SER A 158 8.00 -22.29 -12.64
C SER A 158 8.83 -21.05 -12.30
N ASN A 159 8.85 -20.63 -11.04
CA ASN A 159 9.53 -19.44 -10.53
C ASN A 159 9.09 -18.12 -11.19
N LYS A 160 7.92 -18.07 -11.83
CA LYS A 160 7.30 -16.81 -12.24
C LYS A 160 6.69 -16.14 -11.02
N ILE A 161 6.83 -14.83 -10.94
CA ILE A 161 6.39 -14.04 -9.79
C ILE A 161 5.35 -13.04 -10.26
N PHE A 162 4.23 -12.97 -9.54
CA PHE A 162 3.14 -12.07 -9.82
C PHE A 162 2.94 -11.14 -8.63
N PHE A 163 3.14 -9.85 -8.85
CA PHE A 163 2.96 -8.81 -7.83
C PHE A 163 1.66 -8.07 -8.03
N ARG A 164 0.97 -7.87 -6.93
CA ARG A 164 -0.19 -7.00 -6.81
C ARG A 164 -0.25 -6.49 -5.38
N ASP A 165 -0.33 -5.18 -5.18
CA ASP A 165 -0.45 -4.57 -3.86
C ASP A 165 0.56 -5.13 -2.83
N PHE A 166 1.80 -5.31 -3.29
CA PHE A 166 2.89 -5.93 -2.53
C PHE A 166 3.55 -4.99 -1.53
N PHE A 167 3.22 -3.71 -1.57
CA PHE A 167 3.76 -2.66 -0.71
C PHE A 167 2.69 -2.14 0.24
N ILE A 168 3.14 -1.55 1.35
CA ILE A 168 2.26 -0.96 2.35
C ILE A 168 1.70 0.37 1.83
N SER A 169 0.38 0.56 1.92
CA SER A 169 -0.30 1.78 1.46
C SER A 169 -1.15 2.41 2.56
N VAL A 170 -1.43 3.72 2.46
CA VAL A 170 -2.31 4.40 3.42
C VAL A 170 -3.77 4.06 3.14
N SER A 171 -4.51 3.65 4.16
CA SER A 171 -5.94 3.43 4.06
C SER A 171 -6.67 4.74 3.71
N PRO A 172 -7.75 4.71 2.93
CA PRO A 172 -8.52 5.91 2.63
C PRO A 172 -9.17 6.51 3.88
N PHE A 173 -9.12 7.84 4.01
CA PHE A 173 -9.89 8.58 5.01
C PHE A 173 -10.97 9.38 4.31
N LYS A 174 -12.24 9.09 4.57
CA LYS A 174 -13.39 9.74 3.90
C LYS A 174 -14.51 9.99 4.91
N LYS A 175 -15.17 11.14 4.79
CA LYS A 175 -16.32 11.53 5.62
C LYS A 175 -16.06 11.50 7.13
N GLY A 176 -14.80 11.74 7.54
CA GLY A 176 -14.42 11.78 8.96
C GLY A 176 -14.00 10.44 9.54
N ASP A 177 -13.90 9.38 8.73
CA ASP A 177 -13.52 8.04 9.20
C ASP A 177 -12.53 7.36 8.26
N TRP A 178 -11.78 6.38 8.80
CA TRP A 178 -10.89 5.52 8.06
C TRP A 178 -11.65 4.35 7.43
N ILE A 179 -11.39 4.10 6.15
CA ILE A 179 -11.98 2.96 5.44
C ILE A 179 -10.97 1.82 5.50
N LEU A 180 -11.25 0.85 6.38
CA LEU A 180 -10.38 -0.28 6.65
C LEU A 180 -10.92 -1.51 5.91
N HIS A 181 -10.26 -1.90 4.83
CA HIS A 181 -10.61 -3.07 4.04
C HIS A 181 -9.46 -4.06 4.02
N SER A 182 -9.70 -5.24 4.57
CA SER A 182 -8.78 -6.37 4.42
C SER A 182 -8.73 -6.85 2.97
N ASN A 183 -7.60 -7.42 2.60
CA ASN A 183 -7.46 -8.12 1.33
C ASN A 183 -8.36 -9.37 1.31
N LEU A 184 -9.33 -9.39 0.43
CA LEU A 184 -10.20 -10.55 0.19
C LEU A 184 -9.85 -11.29 -1.11
N GLY A 185 -8.74 -10.93 -1.77
CA GLY A 185 -8.35 -11.49 -3.07
C GLY A 185 -9.17 -10.93 -4.25
N LEU A 186 -10.05 -9.99 -4.00
CA LEU A 186 -10.84 -9.28 -5.00
C LEU A 186 -9.96 -8.24 -5.71
N ARG A 187 -10.42 -7.76 -6.89
CA ARG A 187 -9.70 -6.73 -7.67
C ARG A 187 -10.26 -5.32 -7.47
N ASP A 188 -10.90 -5.10 -6.34
CA ASP A 188 -11.68 -3.91 -6.00
C ASP A 188 -10.93 -2.93 -5.08
N ASN A 189 -9.63 -2.81 -5.25
CA ASN A 189 -8.78 -1.93 -4.45
C ASN A 189 -9.27 -0.49 -4.51
N SER A 190 -9.67 0.05 -3.36
CA SER A 190 -10.08 1.44 -3.19
C SER A 190 -8.92 2.36 -2.83
N ASN A 191 -7.75 2.16 -3.42
CA ASN A 191 -6.62 3.06 -3.20
C ASN A 191 -6.93 4.46 -3.70
N LEU A 192 -6.53 5.47 -2.92
CA LEU A 192 -6.60 6.86 -3.37
C LEU A 192 -5.63 7.06 -4.54
N PRO A 193 -5.97 7.94 -5.51
CA PRO A 193 -5.02 8.33 -6.55
C PRO A 193 -3.70 8.77 -5.94
N SER A 194 -2.61 8.17 -6.38
CA SER A 194 -1.27 8.35 -5.78
C SER A 194 -0.19 8.27 -6.85
N ASN A 195 0.97 8.85 -6.54
CA ASN A 195 2.16 8.73 -7.37
C ASN A 195 3.08 7.66 -6.79
N TYR A 196 3.57 6.77 -7.64
CA TYR A 196 4.45 5.68 -7.26
C TYR A 196 5.78 5.81 -7.99
N PHE A 197 6.88 5.78 -7.23
CA PHE A 197 8.25 5.69 -7.71
C PHE A 197 8.82 4.40 -7.14
N ILE A 198 9.04 3.40 -8.00
CA ILE A 198 9.43 2.06 -7.57
C ILE A 198 10.75 1.70 -8.23
N ASN A 199 11.78 1.49 -7.42
CA ASN A 199 13.06 0.95 -7.83
C ASN A 199 13.08 -0.55 -7.54
N TRP A 200 13.35 -1.33 -8.57
CA TRP A 200 13.44 -2.78 -8.47
C TRP A 200 14.87 -3.27 -8.60
N LYS A 201 15.29 -4.09 -7.65
CA LYS A 201 16.53 -4.85 -7.72
C LYS A 201 16.20 -6.35 -7.73
N TYR A 202 16.62 -7.04 -8.77
CA TYR A 202 16.38 -8.47 -8.98
C TYR A 202 17.50 -9.10 -9.81
N ALA A 203 17.60 -10.44 -9.81
CA ALA A 203 18.62 -11.15 -10.56
C ALA A 203 18.39 -11.07 -12.08
N ASN A 204 19.48 -11.07 -12.86
CA ASN A 204 19.44 -10.89 -14.32
C ASN A 204 18.69 -11.95 -15.12
N ASN A 205 18.29 -13.06 -14.47
CA ASN A 205 17.50 -14.11 -15.10
C ASN A 205 15.97 -13.84 -15.07
N TYR A 206 15.55 -12.69 -14.54
CA TYR A 206 14.16 -12.21 -14.57
C TYR A 206 13.98 -11.08 -15.56
N ASN A 207 12.82 -11.06 -16.20
CA ASN A 207 12.35 -9.91 -16.99
C ASN A 207 11.15 -9.28 -16.27
N LEU A 208 11.21 -7.98 -16.02
CA LEU A 208 10.12 -7.23 -15.42
C LEU A 208 9.09 -6.85 -16.49
N VAL A 209 7.82 -7.20 -16.24
CA VAL A 209 6.68 -6.73 -17.03
C VAL A 209 5.75 -5.96 -16.08
N THR A 210 5.41 -4.73 -16.43
CA THR A 210 4.60 -3.84 -15.59
C THR A 210 3.66 -3.00 -16.44
N ASN A 211 2.55 -2.56 -15.85
CA ASN A 211 1.64 -1.57 -16.42
C ASN A 211 1.96 -0.12 -15.99
N LEU A 212 3.05 0.08 -15.23
CA LEU A 212 3.51 1.41 -14.89
C LEU A 212 4.06 2.13 -16.11
N THR A 213 3.85 3.44 -16.19
CA THR A 213 4.43 4.31 -17.23
C THR A 213 5.84 4.75 -16.82
N ASN A 214 6.71 5.05 -17.81
CA ASN A 214 8.07 5.53 -17.59
C ASN A 214 9.00 4.52 -16.88
N VAL A 215 9.07 3.31 -17.39
CA VAL A 215 10.06 2.32 -16.95
C VAL A 215 11.42 2.70 -17.54
N SER A 216 12.39 3.08 -16.69
CA SER A 216 13.82 3.15 -17.05
C SER A 216 14.48 1.83 -16.65
N THR A 217 15.19 1.19 -17.57
CA THR A 217 16.03 0.00 -17.32
C THR A 217 17.48 0.43 -17.12
#